data_f00ca83084075d4239ffb02fe09b8727
#
_entry.id   f00ca83084075d4239ffb02fe09b8727
#
_cell.length_a   1.000
_cell.length_b   1.000
_cell.length_c   1.000
_cell.angle_alpha   90.00
_cell.angle_beta   90.00
_cell.angle_gamma   90.00
#
_symmetry.space_group_name_H-M   'P 1'
#
loop_
_entity.id
_entity.type
_entity.pdbx_description
1 polymer ?
#
loop_
_entity_poly.entity_id
_entity_poly.type
_entity_poly.pdbx_seq_one_letter_code
_entity_poly.pdbx_strand_id
1 'polypeptide(L)'
;VPTVPGSDGAVSDIDTAKSIAEKIGFPILIKASAGGGGRGMRRANSLDDIERAFDDARAEVRAAFGDDTVYIEKLILSPKHIEVQILSDSFGNTIHLGERNCSIQRKNQKMLEEAPAFAFDHELRENMCAAAVKAAKACKYEGAGTVEFVLDAENKFYFIEMNTRIQVEHPVTEMVTGINLIKEQIRIASGLPLSVKQ
;
A
#
# COMPACT_ATOMS: atom_id res chain seq x y z
N VAL A 1 -8.84 8.40 -2.06
CA VAL A 1 -7.47 7.92 -2.28
C VAL A 1 -7.43 7.16 -3.59
N PRO A 2 -6.51 7.46 -4.51
CA PRO A 2 -6.40 6.74 -5.78
C PRO A 2 -6.08 5.25 -5.55
N THR A 3 -6.75 4.36 -6.28
CA THR A 3 -6.49 2.91 -6.27
C THR A 3 -6.11 2.46 -7.68
N VAL A 4 -5.36 1.36 -7.76
CA VAL A 4 -5.01 0.75 -9.05
C VAL A 4 -6.31 0.37 -9.79
N PRO A 5 -6.46 0.68 -11.10
CA PRO A 5 -7.60 0.23 -11.87
C PRO A 5 -7.78 -1.30 -11.77
N GLY A 6 -8.99 -1.75 -11.46
CA GLY A 6 -9.22 -3.17 -11.22
C GLY A 6 -10.70 -3.54 -11.11
N SER A 7 -10.97 -4.69 -10.49
CA SER A 7 -12.32 -5.15 -10.18
C SER A 7 -12.94 -4.31 -9.05
N ASP A 8 -14.25 -4.13 -9.12
CA ASP A 8 -15.03 -3.57 -8.01
C ASP A 8 -15.38 -4.71 -7.02
N GLY A 9 -14.39 -5.07 -6.18
CA GLY A 9 -14.49 -6.17 -5.25
C GLY A 9 -14.10 -7.54 -5.81
N ALA A 10 -14.62 -8.58 -5.18
CA ALA A 10 -14.31 -9.99 -5.47
C ALA A 10 -14.74 -10.42 -6.87
N VAL A 11 -13.92 -11.25 -7.51
CA VAL A 11 -14.21 -11.88 -8.79
C VAL A 11 -14.50 -13.37 -8.56
N SER A 12 -15.71 -13.80 -8.93
CA SER A 12 -16.20 -15.14 -8.63
C SER A 12 -15.89 -16.18 -9.71
N ASP A 13 -15.75 -15.74 -10.96
CA ASP A 13 -15.67 -16.61 -12.13
C ASP A 13 -14.72 -16.09 -13.20
N ILE A 14 -14.32 -16.98 -14.09
CA ILE A 14 -13.35 -16.74 -15.18
C ILE A 14 -13.87 -15.75 -16.23
N ASP A 15 -15.15 -15.79 -16.56
CA ASP A 15 -15.70 -14.92 -17.61
C ASP A 15 -15.71 -13.46 -17.15
N THR A 16 -16.09 -13.23 -15.89
CA THR A 16 -15.98 -11.95 -15.23
C THR A 16 -14.50 -11.48 -15.18
N ALA A 17 -13.57 -12.38 -14.85
CA ALA A 17 -12.14 -12.08 -14.84
C ALA A 17 -11.62 -11.62 -16.22
N LYS A 18 -11.99 -12.33 -17.29
CA LYS A 18 -11.64 -11.97 -18.67
C LYS A 18 -12.20 -10.61 -19.08
N SER A 19 -13.47 -10.36 -18.79
CA SER A 19 -14.13 -9.08 -19.11
C SER A 19 -13.47 -7.89 -18.41
N ILE A 20 -13.10 -8.03 -17.12
CA ILE A 20 -12.38 -7.00 -16.39
C ILE A 20 -10.99 -6.78 -16.99
N ALA A 21 -10.26 -7.86 -17.28
CA ALA A 21 -8.92 -7.78 -17.85
C ALA A 21 -8.88 -7.07 -19.22
N GLU A 22 -9.87 -7.35 -20.09
CA GLU A 22 -10.03 -6.67 -21.37
C GLU A 22 -10.26 -5.15 -21.19
N LYS A 23 -11.08 -4.78 -20.21
CA LYS A 23 -11.41 -3.39 -19.91
C LYS A 23 -10.21 -2.60 -19.38
N ILE A 24 -9.42 -3.18 -18.46
CA ILE A 24 -8.27 -2.49 -17.82
C ILE A 24 -6.97 -2.68 -18.60
N GLY A 25 -6.93 -3.64 -19.54
CA GLY A 25 -5.79 -4.00 -20.36
C GLY A 25 -4.72 -4.78 -19.61
N PHE A 26 -3.85 -5.46 -20.40
CA PHE A 26 -2.75 -6.27 -19.87
C PHE A 26 -1.46 -5.47 -19.66
N PRO A 27 -0.52 -5.96 -18.83
CA PRO A 27 -0.66 -7.11 -17.93
C PRO A 27 -1.54 -6.79 -16.71
N ILE A 28 -2.12 -7.85 -16.12
CA ILE A 28 -2.92 -7.77 -14.89
C ILE A 28 -2.29 -8.58 -13.75
N LEU A 29 -2.72 -8.27 -12.54
CA LEU A 29 -2.40 -8.99 -11.33
C LEU A 29 -3.69 -9.52 -10.71
N ILE A 30 -3.77 -10.83 -10.51
CA ILE A 30 -4.83 -11.48 -9.74
C ILE A 30 -4.32 -11.61 -8.32
N LYS A 31 -5.05 -11.06 -7.36
CA LYS A 31 -4.64 -10.97 -5.95
C LYS A 31 -5.69 -11.62 -5.06
N ALA A 32 -5.23 -12.36 -4.08
CA ALA A 32 -6.11 -12.90 -3.05
C ALA A 32 -6.49 -11.84 -2.01
N SER A 33 -7.73 -11.88 -1.57
CA SER A 33 -8.22 -10.99 -0.50
C SER A 33 -7.57 -11.29 0.85
N ALA A 34 -7.38 -12.57 1.15
CA ALA A 34 -6.78 -13.06 2.40
C ALA A 34 -5.25 -13.21 2.34
N GLY A 35 -4.57 -12.50 1.45
CA GLY A 35 -3.12 -12.58 1.25
C GLY A 35 -2.38 -11.35 1.76
N GLY A 36 -1.07 -11.49 1.90
CA GLY A 36 -0.16 -10.40 2.23
C GLY A 36 1.28 -10.77 1.87
N GLY A 37 2.17 -9.77 1.71
CA GLY A 37 3.58 -10.01 1.40
C GLY A 37 3.82 -10.75 0.09
N GLY A 38 2.93 -10.60 -0.90
CA GLY A 38 3.05 -11.22 -2.22
C GLY A 38 2.51 -12.65 -2.36
N ARG A 39 1.93 -13.22 -1.31
CA ARG A 39 1.27 -14.53 -1.38
C ARG A 39 -0.10 -14.41 -2.04
N GLY A 40 -0.47 -15.41 -2.85
CA GLY A 40 -1.74 -15.43 -3.57
C GLY A 40 -1.80 -14.40 -4.69
N MET A 41 -0.68 -13.96 -5.22
CA MET A 41 -0.61 -13.07 -6.38
C MET A 41 -0.14 -13.82 -7.62
N ARG A 42 -0.88 -13.66 -8.72
CA ARG A 42 -0.54 -14.24 -10.03
C ARG A 42 -0.65 -13.19 -11.11
N ARG A 43 0.35 -13.15 -11.96
CA ARG A 43 0.37 -12.28 -13.15
C ARG A 43 -0.24 -13.00 -14.34
N ALA A 44 -1.07 -12.29 -15.11
CA ALA A 44 -1.49 -12.70 -16.45
C ALA A 44 -1.10 -11.62 -17.45
N ASN A 45 -0.48 -12.04 -18.57
CA ASN A 45 0.01 -11.12 -19.61
C ASN A 45 -0.95 -11.06 -20.80
N SER A 46 -1.86 -12.03 -20.91
CA SER A 46 -2.83 -12.19 -21.99
C SER A 46 -4.10 -12.88 -21.47
N LEU A 47 -5.13 -12.92 -22.29
CA LEU A 47 -6.35 -13.67 -21.99
C LEU A 47 -6.09 -15.17 -21.76
N ASP A 48 -5.13 -15.74 -22.49
CA ASP A 48 -4.78 -17.16 -22.38
C ASP A 48 -4.17 -17.52 -21.02
N ASP A 49 -3.56 -16.56 -20.35
CA ASP A 49 -2.94 -16.77 -19.04
C ASP A 49 -3.97 -16.73 -17.89
N ILE A 50 -5.15 -16.12 -18.11
CA ILE A 50 -6.08 -15.78 -17.01
C ILE A 50 -6.57 -17.00 -16.27
N GLU A 51 -7.05 -18.02 -16.97
CA GLU A 51 -7.66 -19.21 -16.37
C GLU A 51 -6.69 -19.88 -15.40
N ARG A 52 -5.47 -20.16 -15.87
CA ARG A 52 -4.43 -20.75 -15.04
C ARG A 52 -4.05 -19.85 -13.86
N ALA A 53 -3.85 -18.56 -14.09
CA ALA A 53 -3.45 -17.61 -13.06
C ALA A 53 -4.56 -17.45 -11.99
N PHE A 54 -5.82 -17.49 -12.39
CA PHE A 54 -6.98 -17.41 -11.51
C PHE A 54 -7.09 -18.64 -10.60
N ASP A 55 -7.01 -19.83 -11.20
CA ASP A 55 -7.09 -21.10 -10.46
C ASP A 55 -5.91 -21.27 -9.52
N ASP A 56 -4.68 -20.97 -9.96
CA ASP A 56 -3.48 -21.03 -9.13
C ASP A 56 -3.54 -20.07 -7.93
N ALA A 57 -4.05 -18.85 -8.12
CA ALA A 57 -4.21 -17.87 -7.04
C ALA A 57 -5.22 -18.37 -6.00
N ARG A 58 -6.38 -18.84 -6.44
CA ARG A 58 -7.43 -19.37 -5.56
C ARG A 58 -6.99 -20.61 -4.80
N ALA A 59 -6.33 -21.57 -5.47
CA ALA A 59 -5.85 -22.79 -4.85
C ALA A 59 -4.84 -22.51 -3.74
N GLU A 60 -3.87 -21.58 -3.97
CA GLU A 60 -2.87 -21.22 -2.97
C GLU A 60 -3.50 -20.64 -1.70
N VAL A 61 -4.43 -19.71 -1.84
CA VAL A 61 -5.01 -19.04 -0.67
C VAL A 61 -6.06 -19.88 0.03
N ARG A 62 -6.80 -20.70 -0.68
CA ARG A 62 -7.69 -21.71 -0.08
C ARG A 62 -6.90 -22.66 0.83
N ALA A 63 -5.73 -23.11 0.37
CA ALA A 63 -4.88 -23.98 1.15
C ALA A 63 -4.25 -23.29 2.39
N ALA A 64 -3.92 -21.99 2.26
CA ALA A 64 -3.23 -21.24 3.31
C ALA A 64 -4.18 -20.59 4.33
N PHE A 65 -5.36 -20.11 3.91
CA PHE A 65 -6.23 -19.25 4.71
C PHE A 65 -7.70 -19.71 4.76
N GLY A 66 -8.08 -20.75 3.99
CA GLY A 66 -9.45 -21.26 3.93
C GLY A 66 -10.41 -20.35 3.14
N ASP A 67 -9.94 -19.25 2.57
CA ASP A 67 -10.70 -18.32 1.73
C ASP A 67 -10.06 -18.26 0.35
N ASP A 68 -10.86 -18.39 -0.71
CA ASP A 68 -10.39 -18.37 -2.09
C ASP A 68 -10.83 -17.10 -2.87
N THR A 69 -11.22 -16.08 -2.13
CA THR A 69 -11.65 -14.80 -2.70
C THR A 69 -10.46 -14.09 -3.38
N VAL A 70 -10.64 -13.73 -4.65
CA VAL A 70 -9.64 -13.00 -5.45
C VAL A 70 -10.24 -11.75 -6.06
N TYR A 71 -9.38 -10.77 -6.37
CA TYR A 71 -9.70 -9.58 -7.15
C TYR A 71 -8.61 -9.33 -8.19
N ILE A 72 -8.88 -8.46 -9.15
CA ILE A 72 -8.01 -8.19 -10.29
C ILE A 72 -7.62 -6.73 -10.30
N GLU A 73 -6.34 -6.46 -10.54
CA GLU A 73 -5.81 -5.12 -10.71
C GLU A 73 -4.91 -5.04 -11.95
N LYS A 74 -4.79 -3.84 -12.52
CA LYS A 74 -3.76 -3.53 -13.49
C LYS A 74 -2.39 -3.74 -12.86
N LEU A 75 -1.49 -4.47 -13.52
CA LEU A 75 -0.11 -4.57 -13.08
C LEU A 75 0.64 -3.29 -13.46
N ILE A 76 1.09 -2.55 -12.47
CA ILE A 76 1.98 -1.40 -12.67
C ILE A 76 3.39 -1.94 -12.93
N LEU A 77 3.95 -1.57 -14.08
CA LEU A 77 5.29 -2.03 -14.47
C LEU A 77 6.37 -1.13 -13.87
N SER A 78 7.43 -1.76 -13.36
CA SER A 78 8.58 -1.05 -12.75
C SER A 78 8.18 0.04 -11.76
N PRO A 79 7.25 -0.25 -10.82
CA PRO A 79 6.76 0.76 -9.90
C PRO A 79 7.84 1.19 -8.93
N LYS A 80 7.79 2.46 -8.49
CA LYS A 80 8.45 2.87 -7.26
C LYS A 80 7.53 2.54 -6.08
N HIS A 81 8.10 2.01 -5.01
CA HIS A 81 7.38 1.79 -3.75
C HIS A 81 7.65 2.99 -2.84
N ILE A 82 6.63 3.80 -2.66
CA ILE A 82 6.69 4.99 -1.81
C ILE A 82 5.69 4.83 -0.67
N GLU A 83 6.10 5.20 0.52
CA GLU A 83 5.24 5.09 1.69
C GLU A 83 5.28 6.36 2.52
N VAL A 84 4.17 6.66 3.20
CA VAL A 84 4.02 7.87 4.01
C VAL A 84 3.83 7.49 5.46
N GLN A 85 4.69 8.03 6.34
CA GLN A 85 4.58 7.84 7.79
C GLN A 85 3.43 8.67 8.35
N ILE A 86 2.53 8.03 9.09
CA ILE A 86 1.38 8.66 9.77
C ILE A 86 1.56 8.58 11.28
N LEU A 87 1.12 9.64 11.95
CA LEU A 87 0.81 9.66 13.37
C LEU A 87 -0.61 10.19 13.56
N SER A 88 -1.40 9.50 14.38
CA SER A 88 -2.78 9.92 14.71
C SER A 88 -3.06 9.70 16.19
N ASP A 89 -3.77 10.63 16.81
CA ASP A 89 -4.22 10.52 18.21
C ASP A 89 -5.74 10.32 18.31
N SER A 90 -6.23 10.03 19.52
CA SER A 90 -7.65 9.86 19.81
C SER A 90 -8.45 11.17 19.79
N PHE A 91 -7.79 12.33 19.63
CA PHE A 91 -8.41 13.65 19.57
C PHE A 91 -8.74 14.08 18.14
N GLY A 92 -8.45 13.23 17.14
CA GLY A 92 -8.69 13.49 15.72
C GLY A 92 -7.55 14.20 15.01
N ASN A 93 -6.42 14.43 15.68
CA ASN A 93 -5.23 14.95 15.03
C ASN A 93 -4.57 13.82 14.24
N THR A 94 -4.36 14.03 12.96
CA THR A 94 -3.64 13.11 12.07
C THR A 94 -2.67 13.92 11.24
N ILE A 95 -1.39 13.57 11.33
CA ILE A 95 -0.29 14.22 10.61
C ILE A 95 0.49 13.19 9.80
N HIS A 96 1.23 13.65 8.79
CA HIS A 96 2.26 12.86 8.13
C HIS A 96 3.66 13.37 8.49
N LEU A 97 4.64 12.50 8.42
CA LEU A 97 6.04 12.82 8.66
C LEU A 97 6.90 12.64 7.39
N GLY A 98 6.29 12.91 6.24
CA GLY A 98 6.92 12.73 4.94
C GLY A 98 6.90 11.29 4.45
N GLU A 99 7.49 11.13 3.27
CA GLU A 99 7.57 9.85 2.57
C GLU A 99 8.95 9.20 2.71
N ARG A 100 8.93 7.87 2.52
CA ARG A 100 10.11 7.04 2.31
C ARG A 100 10.05 6.39 0.93
N ASN A 101 11.17 6.30 0.25
CA ASN A 101 11.32 5.48 -0.95
C ASN A 101 11.89 4.11 -0.55
N CYS A 102 11.10 3.07 -0.74
CA CYS A 102 11.42 1.68 -0.41
C CYS A 102 11.47 0.80 -1.66
N SER A 103 11.84 1.36 -2.83
CA SER A 103 11.80 0.65 -4.11
C SER A 103 12.86 -0.44 -4.25
N ILE A 104 13.97 -0.35 -3.49
CA ILE A 104 15.03 -1.36 -3.53
C ILE A 104 14.61 -2.54 -2.65
N GLN A 105 14.13 -3.60 -3.31
CA GLN A 105 13.56 -4.77 -2.65
C GLN A 105 14.12 -6.07 -3.21
N ARG A 106 14.09 -7.12 -2.38
CA ARG A 106 14.37 -8.50 -2.79
C ARG A 106 13.17 -9.37 -2.45
N LYS A 107 12.49 -9.91 -3.45
CA LYS A 107 11.28 -10.74 -3.28
C LYS A 107 10.24 -10.06 -2.36
N ASN A 108 9.92 -8.80 -2.66
CA ASN A 108 9.01 -7.94 -1.90
C ASN A 108 9.47 -7.60 -0.47
N GLN A 109 10.74 -7.87 -0.13
CA GLN A 109 11.33 -7.44 1.13
C GLN A 109 12.13 -6.16 0.91
N LYS A 110 11.82 -5.10 1.63
CA LYS A 110 12.55 -3.84 1.63
C LYS A 110 13.98 -4.07 2.09
N MET A 111 14.96 -3.53 1.37
CA MET A 111 16.41 -3.72 1.62
C MET A 111 17.15 -2.41 1.87
N LEU A 112 16.66 -1.33 1.28
CA LEU A 112 17.19 0.02 1.47
C LEU A 112 16.04 1.01 1.38
N GLU A 113 16.00 1.90 2.35
CA GLU A 113 15.00 2.95 2.46
C GLU A 113 15.69 4.32 2.58
N GLU A 114 15.14 5.30 1.87
CA GLU A 114 15.62 6.67 1.91
C GLU A 114 14.48 7.66 2.18
N ALA A 115 14.76 8.71 2.93
CA ALA A 115 13.85 9.81 3.18
C ALA A 115 14.63 11.15 3.18
N PRO A 116 14.07 12.20 2.56
CA PRO A 116 12.95 12.17 1.63
C PRO A 116 13.31 11.43 0.34
N ALA A 117 12.29 11.02 -0.44
CA ALA A 117 12.50 10.37 -1.73
C ALA A 117 13.23 11.32 -2.70
N PHE A 118 14.33 10.83 -3.30
CA PHE A 118 15.15 11.62 -4.23
C PHE A 118 14.36 11.96 -5.53
N ALA A 119 14.57 13.17 -6.05
CA ALA A 119 13.94 13.68 -7.27
C ALA A 119 12.41 13.55 -7.28
N PHE A 120 11.79 13.77 -6.12
CA PHE A 120 10.34 13.73 -5.95
C PHE A 120 9.78 15.14 -6.12
N ASP A 121 8.82 15.31 -7.03
CA ASP A 121 8.15 16.59 -7.24
C ASP A 121 7.40 17.03 -5.98
N HIS A 122 7.44 18.33 -5.67
CA HIS A 122 6.80 18.88 -4.47
C HIS A 122 5.29 18.66 -4.49
N GLU A 123 4.62 18.92 -5.62
CA GLU A 123 3.17 18.76 -5.74
C GLU A 123 2.77 17.28 -5.57
N LEU A 124 3.51 16.36 -6.18
CA LEU A 124 3.30 14.93 -6.03
C LEU A 124 3.44 14.49 -4.57
N ARG A 125 4.46 14.99 -3.87
CA ARG A 125 4.68 14.74 -2.43
C ARG A 125 3.50 15.18 -1.60
N GLU A 126 3.07 16.43 -1.76
CA GLU A 126 1.93 16.99 -1.02
C GLU A 126 0.65 16.19 -1.28
N ASN A 127 0.36 15.86 -2.53
CA ASN A 127 -0.81 15.08 -2.91
C ASN A 127 -0.80 13.68 -2.29
N MET A 128 0.35 13.01 -2.29
CA MET A 128 0.51 11.68 -1.72
C MET A 128 0.39 11.70 -0.18
N CYS A 129 1.04 12.66 0.47
CA CYS A 129 0.94 12.85 1.92
C CYS A 129 -0.49 13.18 2.36
N ALA A 130 -1.18 14.07 1.62
CA ALA A 130 -2.58 14.37 1.87
C ALA A 130 -3.51 13.16 1.69
N ALA A 131 -3.24 12.33 0.67
CA ALA A 131 -3.97 11.08 0.46
C ALA A 131 -3.77 10.08 1.60
N ALA A 132 -2.55 9.98 2.14
CA ALA A 132 -2.23 9.14 3.29
C ALA A 132 -2.96 9.59 4.56
N VAL A 133 -2.94 10.90 4.85
CA VAL A 133 -3.70 11.48 5.98
C VAL A 133 -5.19 11.24 5.82
N LYS A 134 -5.73 11.39 4.60
CA LYS A 134 -7.14 11.11 4.30
C LYS A 134 -7.50 9.64 4.55
N ALA A 135 -6.64 8.70 4.15
CA ALA A 135 -6.83 7.28 4.41
C ALA A 135 -6.88 6.98 5.91
N ALA A 136 -5.90 7.46 6.68
CA ALA A 136 -5.84 7.27 8.13
C ALA A 136 -7.05 7.86 8.85
N LYS A 137 -7.50 9.08 8.48
CA LYS A 137 -8.70 9.70 9.04
C LYS A 137 -9.98 8.92 8.73
N ALA A 138 -10.09 8.34 7.52
CA ALA A 138 -11.28 7.60 7.10
C ALA A 138 -11.51 6.34 7.95
N CYS A 139 -10.44 5.67 8.40
CA CYS A 139 -10.52 4.52 9.28
C CYS A 139 -10.37 4.88 10.79
N LYS A 140 -10.34 6.18 11.13
CA LYS A 140 -10.16 6.66 12.51
C LYS A 140 -8.93 6.03 13.18
N TYR A 141 -7.83 6.00 12.43
CA TYR A 141 -6.60 5.36 12.89
C TYR A 141 -6.01 6.10 14.10
N GLU A 142 -5.45 5.33 15.03
CA GLU A 142 -4.71 5.83 16.20
C GLU A 142 -3.35 5.12 16.30
N GLY A 143 -2.30 5.89 16.59
CA GLY A 143 -0.93 5.41 16.71
C GLY A 143 -0.04 5.80 15.54
N ALA A 144 1.13 5.14 15.44
CA ALA A 144 2.03 5.24 14.31
C ALA A 144 1.66 4.19 13.27
N GLY A 145 1.46 4.61 12.03
CA GLY A 145 1.14 3.74 10.90
C GLY A 145 1.81 4.24 9.62
N THR A 146 1.77 3.42 8.60
CA THR A 146 2.36 3.76 7.29
C THR A 146 1.36 3.44 6.19
N VAL A 147 1.15 4.39 5.29
CA VAL A 147 0.33 4.19 4.08
C VAL A 147 1.26 3.97 2.90
N GLU A 148 1.12 2.83 2.23
CA GLU A 148 1.97 2.41 1.12
C GLU A 148 1.30 2.70 -0.23
N PHE A 149 2.11 3.18 -1.17
CA PHE A 149 1.70 3.49 -2.54
C PHE A 149 2.68 2.88 -3.55
N VAL A 150 2.15 2.52 -4.72
CA VAL A 150 2.96 2.35 -5.93
C VAL A 150 2.88 3.64 -6.75
N LEU A 151 4.02 4.05 -7.30
CA LEU A 151 4.14 5.17 -8.23
C LEU A 151 4.55 4.62 -9.60
N ASP A 152 3.77 4.94 -10.63
CA ASP A 152 4.08 4.53 -12.01
C ASP A 152 5.09 5.45 -12.71
N ALA A 153 5.42 5.13 -13.95
CA ALA A 153 6.37 5.89 -14.76
C ALA A 153 5.87 7.31 -15.12
N GLU A 154 4.55 7.54 -15.11
CA GLU A 154 3.90 8.83 -15.34
C GLU A 154 3.70 9.65 -14.06
N ASN A 155 4.32 9.24 -12.94
CA ASN A 155 4.16 9.85 -11.61
C ASN A 155 2.73 9.82 -11.06
N LYS A 156 1.91 8.86 -11.49
CA LYS A 156 0.62 8.58 -10.85
C LYS A 156 0.83 7.61 -9.71
N PHE A 157 0.27 7.93 -8.55
CA PHE A 157 0.37 7.07 -7.38
C PHE A 157 -0.96 6.38 -7.08
N TYR A 158 -0.85 5.16 -6.56
CA TYR A 158 -1.99 4.31 -6.22
C TYR A 158 -1.77 3.67 -4.85
N PHE A 159 -2.80 3.70 -4.02
CA PHE A 159 -2.81 3.05 -2.72
C PHE A 159 -2.63 1.53 -2.84
N ILE A 160 -1.78 0.97 -1.99
CA ILE A 160 -1.60 -0.48 -1.87
C ILE A 160 -2.25 -0.98 -0.59
N GLU A 161 -1.72 -0.53 0.55
CA GLU A 161 -2.15 -0.97 1.88
C GLU A 161 -1.79 0.05 2.96
N MET A 162 -2.33 -0.17 4.16
CA MET A 162 -1.91 0.56 5.35
C MET A 162 -1.37 -0.44 6.37
N ASN A 163 -0.13 -0.22 6.79
CA ASN A 163 0.46 -0.94 7.90
C ASN A 163 0.09 -0.26 9.21
N THR A 164 -0.76 -0.92 9.98
CA THR A 164 -1.31 -0.40 11.25
C THR A 164 -0.38 -0.70 12.43
N ARG A 165 0.90 -0.44 12.25
CA ARG A 165 2.00 -0.67 13.20
C ARG A 165 3.20 0.16 12.84
N ILE A 166 4.16 0.23 13.77
CA ILE A 166 5.50 0.73 13.45
C ILE A 166 6.21 -0.25 12.49
N GLN A 167 7.02 0.26 11.59
CA GLN A 167 7.82 -0.52 10.66
C GLN A 167 9.30 -0.47 11.00
N VAL A 168 10.10 -1.42 10.49
CA VAL A 168 11.55 -1.51 10.72
C VAL A 168 12.25 -0.26 10.20
N GLU A 169 11.78 0.30 9.09
CA GLU A 169 12.33 1.47 8.39
C GLU A 169 11.95 2.83 9.00
N HIS A 170 11.22 2.88 10.10
CA HIS A 170 10.86 4.14 10.76
C HIS A 170 12.06 5.03 11.16
N PRO A 171 13.26 4.48 11.48
CA PRO A 171 14.38 5.30 11.93
C PRO A 171 14.84 6.33 10.90
N VAL A 172 14.72 6.05 9.59
CA VAL A 172 15.11 7.06 8.57
C VAL A 172 14.20 8.29 8.64
N THR A 173 12.91 8.12 8.94
CA THR A 173 11.99 9.24 9.18
C THR A 173 12.35 9.99 10.47
N GLU A 174 12.68 9.29 11.55
CA GLU A 174 13.13 9.92 12.79
C GLU A 174 14.36 10.78 12.59
N MET A 175 15.33 10.30 11.82
CA MET A 175 16.56 11.03 11.51
C MET A 175 16.32 12.32 10.73
N VAL A 176 15.35 12.31 9.81
CA VAL A 176 15.00 13.48 8.99
C VAL A 176 14.16 14.50 9.77
N THR A 177 13.22 14.02 10.60
CA THR A 177 12.24 14.87 11.28
C THR A 177 12.63 15.27 12.69
N GLY A 178 13.53 14.52 13.33
CA GLY A 178 13.87 14.68 14.75
C GLY A 178 12.77 14.19 15.71
N ILE A 179 11.71 13.55 15.18
CA ILE A 179 10.57 13.07 15.97
C ILE A 179 10.79 11.60 16.34
N ASN A 180 10.73 11.27 17.62
CA ASN A 180 10.82 9.90 18.09
C ASN A 180 9.42 9.22 18.03
N LEU A 181 9.23 8.37 17.03
CA LEU A 181 7.96 7.71 16.74
C LEU A 181 7.51 6.76 17.86
N ILE A 182 8.45 6.08 18.50
CA ILE A 182 8.14 5.18 19.62
C ILE A 182 7.63 5.97 20.83
N LYS A 183 8.24 7.11 21.14
CA LYS A 183 7.74 8.00 22.20
C LYS A 183 6.34 8.52 21.90
N GLU A 184 6.09 8.93 20.65
CA GLU A 184 4.76 9.37 20.24
C GLU A 184 3.72 8.23 20.35
N GLN A 185 4.06 7.00 19.96
CA GLN A 185 3.16 5.84 20.15
C GLN A 185 2.79 5.63 21.63
N ILE A 186 3.79 5.68 22.52
CA ILE A 186 3.56 5.53 23.97
C ILE A 186 2.68 6.68 24.49
N ARG A 187 2.96 7.91 24.02
CA ARG A 187 2.17 9.10 24.38
C ARG A 187 0.72 8.97 23.96
N ILE A 188 0.46 8.57 22.71
CA ILE A 188 -0.89 8.35 22.17
C ILE A 188 -1.60 7.25 22.95
N ALA A 189 -0.94 6.12 23.19
CA ALA A 189 -1.50 5.00 23.95
C ALA A 189 -1.80 5.35 25.41
N SER A 190 -1.14 6.39 25.96
CA SER A 190 -1.43 6.93 27.30
C SER A 190 -2.59 7.95 27.29
N GLY A 191 -3.31 8.11 26.18
CA GLY A 191 -4.44 9.03 26.06
C GLY A 191 -4.02 10.51 25.95
N LEU A 192 -2.80 10.80 25.54
CA LEU A 192 -2.30 12.17 25.38
C LEU A 192 -2.35 12.57 23.88
N PRO A 193 -2.57 13.85 23.58
CA PRO A 193 -2.53 14.33 22.20
C PRO A 193 -1.11 14.25 21.64
N LEU A 194 -0.98 14.28 20.31
CA LEU A 194 0.32 14.44 19.63
C LEU A 194 1.12 15.60 20.22
N SER A 195 2.43 15.41 20.40
CA SER A 195 3.32 16.50 20.88
C SER A 195 3.77 17.42 19.74
N VAL A 196 3.50 17.03 18.50
CA VAL A 196 3.93 17.71 17.27
C VAL A 196 2.72 18.05 16.40
N LYS A 197 2.88 19.03 15.54
CA LYS A 197 1.88 19.46 14.55
C LYS A 197 2.44 19.28 13.15
N GLN A 198 1.54 19.26 12.14
CA GLN A 198 1.92 19.28 10.74
C GLN A 198 2.73 20.52 10.41
#